data_918167876514b77f11e64d1e5436c31b
#
_entry.id   918167876514b77f11e64d1e5436c31b
#
_cell.length_a   1.000
_cell.length_b   1.000
_cell.length_c   1.000
_cell.angle_alpha   90.00
_cell.angle_beta   90.00
_cell.angle_gamma   90.00
#
_symmetry.space_group_name_H-M   'P 1'
#
loop_
_entity.id
_entity.type
_entity.pdbx_description
1 polymer ?
#
loop_
_entity_poly.entity_id
_entity_poly.type
_entity_poly.pdbx_seq_one_letter_code
_entity_poly.pdbx_strand_id
1 'polypeptide(L)'
;MIGSFFGNVQPLSAQTQCCSSKPDQQSKARTTANVRPDAERFRARLDAVLNEAHARKADWGVLIANRDTGETLFELNADRYFTPASNAKLFTSVFALATLGTGYRFHTTLEATAALSSDGKLPGDLLLVGRGDPDLSNRKFPFHGKVEHDGPTEKILAEIADSAVARGLKEVEGDIVADDRYVPFDPYPAGWSIGDLFFTFGAPVTAITFNDNSVSITMSPGAQAGDPALIVVDPAEAASGFTREITTSAIGTEPQLAVVRQPGPNFLLLRGSVPLAHAPVKLDLAITNPAETAARTLRHLLEARGVHIKGEVRVEEAPAPQALKSGETPALLSPELKSAQENAAPTARVLVDHVSPPLLESVRVLNKVSQNLHAELLLRTIAREKTGIGSSEIGLKLEQDFLKSLGVTDGDDVLTDGSGLSTNNLVTPRTVVTLLQYAIHQPWGPDFMATLPIAGVDGTLEDRLKGTPASGLIQAKTGGLEHVHALSGYATTLGGEYLVFSIFVNNDPQKGRDAIAAIDAIAQAMVETVDFPDNHK
;
A
#
# COMPACT_ATOMS: atom_id res chain seq x y z
N MET A 1 14.02 49.65 23.06
CA MET A 1 12.83 49.91 23.89
C MET A 1 11.97 48.68 23.80
N ILE A 2 11.99 47.86 24.83
CA ILE A 2 11.25 46.59 24.93
C ILE A 2 10.04 46.91 25.82
N GLY A 3 8.85 46.79 25.25
CA GLY A 3 7.58 47.02 25.96
C GLY A 3 6.92 45.70 26.28
N SER A 4 6.91 45.35 27.59
CA SER A 4 6.23 44.19 28.16
C SER A 4 4.72 44.44 28.23
N PHE A 5 3.92 43.54 27.69
CA PHE A 5 2.49 43.42 27.98
C PHE A 5 2.25 42.19 28.84
N PHE A 6 2.04 42.39 30.14
CA PHE A 6 1.44 41.41 31.03
C PHE A 6 -0.06 41.71 31.15
N GLY A 7 -0.90 40.85 30.62
CA GLY A 7 -2.34 40.85 30.82
C GLY A 7 -2.71 39.99 32.01
N ASN A 8 -3.45 40.56 32.96
CA ASN A 8 -3.98 39.91 34.16
C ASN A 8 -4.96 38.79 33.81
N VAL A 9 -4.68 37.57 34.24
CA VAL A 9 -5.64 36.46 34.28
C VAL A 9 -6.16 36.34 35.69
N GLN A 10 -7.47 36.61 35.88
CA GLN A 10 -8.18 36.31 37.14
C GLN A 10 -8.57 34.82 37.19
N PRO A 11 -8.49 34.14 38.35
CA PRO A 11 -8.91 32.76 38.47
C PRO A 11 -10.45 32.64 38.59
N LEU A 12 -11.04 31.86 37.69
CA LEU A 12 -12.43 31.41 37.84
C LEU A 12 -12.51 30.32 38.92
N SER A 13 -13.26 30.60 39.97
CA SER A 13 -13.62 29.65 41.02
C SER A 13 -14.59 28.59 40.45
N ALA A 14 -14.15 27.34 40.37
CA ALA A 14 -15.00 26.21 40.06
C ALA A 14 -15.83 25.82 41.33
N GLN A 15 -17.11 26.03 41.30
CA GLN A 15 -18.05 25.42 42.26
C GLN A 15 -18.30 23.96 41.86
N THR A 16 -17.80 23.08 42.68
CA THR A 16 -18.07 21.62 42.56
C THR A 16 -19.47 21.34 43.05
N GLN A 17 -20.42 21.15 42.14
CA GLN A 17 -21.71 20.52 42.47
C GLN A 17 -21.60 19.01 42.33
N CYS A 18 -21.61 18.34 43.46
CA CYS A 18 -21.66 16.89 43.59
C CYS A 18 -23.07 16.41 43.24
N CYS A 19 -23.32 15.91 42.03
CA CYS A 19 -24.53 15.18 41.70
C CYS A 19 -24.33 13.70 42.01
N SER A 20 -24.91 13.26 43.12
CA SER A 20 -25.10 11.84 43.43
C SER A 20 -26.20 11.27 42.54
N SER A 21 -25.83 10.58 41.46
CA SER A 21 -26.73 9.72 40.70
C SER A 21 -26.64 8.29 41.23
N LYS A 22 -27.75 7.78 41.72
CA LYS A 22 -27.95 6.37 42.07
C LYS A 22 -27.71 5.49 40.84
N PRO A 23 -27.12 4.31 40.97
CA PRO A 23 -27.00 3.38 39.85
C PRO A 23 -28.42 2.84 39.53
N ASP A 24 -28.87 3.12 38.31
CA ASP A 24 -30.07 2.56 37.74
C ASP A 24 -29.85 1.07 37.43
N GLN A 25 -30.32 0.21 38.34
CA GLN A 25 -30.39 -1.23 38.11
C GLN A 25 -31.56 -1.52 37.16
N GLN A 26 -31.35 -1.38 35.87
CA GLN A 26 -32.16 -2.10 34.88
C GLN A 26 -31.26 -3.12 34.16
N SER A 27 -31.01 -4.20 34.86
CA SER A 27 -30.69 -5.50 34.29
C SER A 27 -31.87 -5.94 33.40
N LYS A 28 -31.83 -5.54 32.11
CA LYS A 28 -32.65 -6.22 31.12
C LYS A 28 -32.17 -7.67 31.07
N ALA A 29 -33.05 -8.59 31.45
CA ALA A 29 -32.87 -10.02 31.25
C ALA A 29 -32.44 -10.25 29.77
N ARG A 30 -31.16 -10.56 29.54
CA ARG A 30 -30.71 -11.16 28.30
C ARG A 30 -31.43 -12.51 28.22
N THR A 31 -32.31 -12.62 27.24
CA THR A 31 -32.85 -13.89 26.79
C THR A 31 -31.63 -14.83 26.64
N THR A 32 -31.66 -15.97 27.30
CA THR A 32 -30.65 -17.03 27.12
C THR A 32 -30.75 -17.54 25.68
N ALA A 33 -30.06 -16.86 24.76
CA ALA A 33 -29.75 -17.42 23.46
C ALA A 33 -29.04 -18.77 23.74
N ASN A 34 -29.44 -19.82 23.05
CA ASN A 34 -28.74 -21.11 23.10
C ASN A 34 -27.26 -20.84 22.77
N VAL A 35 -26.43 -20.86 23.81
CA VAL A 35 -24.97 -20.65 23.60
C VAL A 35 -24.48 -21.86 22.85
N ARG A 36 -23.90 -21.64 21.70
CA ARG A 36 -23.36 -22.70 20.82
C ARG A 36 -22.14 -23.35 21.50
N PRO A 37 -22.11 -24.69 21.64
CA PRO A 37 -20.98 -25.38 22.31
C PRO A 37 -19.64 -25.19 21.61
N ASP A 38 -19.65 -25.00 20.29
CA ASP A 38 -18.46 -24.70 19.50
C ASP A 38 -17.90 -23.30 19.78
N ALA A 39 -18.75 -22.29 19.90
CA ALA A 39 -18.36 -20.95 20.30
C ALA A 39 -17.76 -20.90 21.70
N GLU A 40 -18.29 -21.74 22.64
CA GLU A 40 -17.69 -21.88 23.97
C GLU A 40 -16.31 -22.54 23.93
N ARG A 41 -16.14 -23.59 23.13
CA ARG A 41 -14.81 -24.22 22.92
C ARG A 41 -13.81 -23.24 22.32
N PHE A 42 -14.24 -22.47 21.32
CA PHE A 42 -13.40 -21.41 20.74
C PHE A 42 -13.02 -20.37 21.80
N ARG A 43 -14.01 -19.86 22.56
CA ARG A 43 -13.77 -18.88 23.62
C ARG A 43 -12.75 -19.38 24.64
N ALA A 44 -12.88 -20.62 25.10
CA ALA A 44 -11.93 -21.20 26.06
C ALA A 44 -10.49 -21.26 25.51
N ARG A 45 -10.31 -21.57 24.23
CA ARG A 45 -9.00 -21.56 23.59
C ARG A 45 -8.46 -20.13 23.42
N LEU A 46 -9.30 -19.18 23.01
CA LEU A 46 -8.94 -17.77 22.92
C LEU A 46 -8.50 -17.23 24.29
N ASP A 47 -9.30 -17.49 25.35
CA ASP A 47 -8.97 -17.06 26.70
C ASP A 47 -7.64 -17.65 27.19
N ALA A 48 -7.32 -18.88 26.81
CA ALA A 48 -6.01 -19.48 27.11
C ALA A 48 -4.86 -18.71 26.47
N VAL A 49 -4.98 -18.33 25.18
CA VAL A 49 -3.96 -17.53 24.46
C VAL A 49 -3.87 -16.14 25.08
N LEU A 50 -4.98 -15.45 25.33
CA LEU A 50 -5.01 -14.09 25.86
C LEU A 50 -4.52 -14.00 27.31
N ASN A 51 -4.58 -15.11 28.08
CA ASN A 51 -4.09 -15.17 29.45
C ASN A 51 -2.56 -15.41 29.54
N GLU A 52 -1.89 -15.68 28.43
CA GLU A 52 -0.43 -15.75 28.44
C GLU A 52 0.19 -14.38 28.81
N ALA A 53 1.34 -14.44 29.50
CA ALA A 53 1.93 -13.24 30.12
C ALA A 53 2.25 -12.12 29.09
N HIS A 54 2.59 -12.48 27.87
CA HIS A 54 2.87 -11.52 26.79
C HIS A 54 1.58 -10.93 26.18
N ALA A 55 0.53 -11.74 26.02
CA ALA A 55 -0.72 -11.30 25.40
C ALA A 55 -1.54 -10.36 26.29
N ARG A 56 -1.47 -10.54 27.63
CA ARG A 56 -2.27 -9.76 28.61
C ARG A 56 -1.97 -8.25 28.66
N LYS A 57 -0.84 -7.80 28.12
CA LYS A 57 -0.44 -6.38 28.15
C LYS A 57 -0.79 -5.64 26.86
N ALA A 58 -1.14 -6.37 25.81
CA ALA A 58 -1.55 -5.80 24.53
C ALA A 58 -3.07 -5.62 24.48
N ASP A 59 -3.52 -4.72 23.61
CA ASP A 59 -4.92 -4.50 23.33
C ASP A 59 -5.38 -5.40 22.19
N TRP A 60 -6.42 -6.21 22.45
CA TRP A 60 -6.96 -7.16 21.48
C TRP A 60 -8.34 -6.75 20.98
N GLY A 61 -8.54 -6.82 19.66
CA GLY A 61 -9.82 -6.69 18.98
C GLY A 61 -10.06 -7.92 18.12
N VAL A 62 -11.19 -8.60 18.32
CA VAL A 62 -11.54 -9.81 17.55
C VAL A 62 -13.01 -9.77 17.19
N LEU A 63 -13.32 -10.03 15.92
CA LEU A 63 -14.67 -10.32 15.46
C LEU A 63 -14.63 -11.49 14.50
N ILE A 64 -15.46 -12.50 14.77
CA ILE A 64 -15.65 -13.66 13.91
C ILE A 64 -17.14 -13.82 13.65
N ALA A 65 -17.51 -13.91 12.38
CA ALA A 65 -18.89 -14.09 11.97
C ALA A 65 -19.00 -15.17 10.88
N ASN A 66 -20.19 -15.73 10.73
CA ASN A 66 -20.51 -16.54 9.57
C ASN A 66 -20.44 -15.64 8.32
N ARG A 67 -19.69 -16.09 7.29
CA ARG A 67 -19.45 -15.32 6.07
C ARG A 67 -20.75 -15.02 5.30
N ASP A 68 -21.64 -15.99 5.24
CA ASP A 68 -22.82 -15.94 4.37
C ASP A 68 -24.04 -15.30 5.06
N THR A 69 -24.20 -15.54 6.37
CA THR A 69 -25.34 -15.01 7.14
C THR A 69 -25.04 -13.72 7.90
N GLY A 70 -23.77 -13.43 8.17
CA GLY A 70 -23.35 -12.32 9.02
C GLY A 70 -23.55 -12.55 10.53
N GLU A 71 -24.02 -13.74 10.93
CA GLU A 71 -24.20 -14.08 12.34
C GLU A 71 -22.87 -14.01 13.09
N THR A 72 -22.81 -13.19 14.13
CA THR A 72 -21.63 -13.07 15.00
C THR A 72 -21.48 -14.32 15.85
N LEU A 73 -20.34 -14.99 15.72
CA LEU A 73 -19.96 -16.16 16.50
C LEU A 73 -19.18 -15.78 17.76
N PHE A 74 -18.29 -14.81 17.62
CA PHE A 74 -17.43 -14.33 18.69
C PHE A 74 -17.06 -12.88 18.48
N GLU A 75 -17.07 -12.08 19.56
CA GLU A 75 -16.59 -10.71 19.55
C GLU A 75 -15.84 -10.36 20.84
N LEU A 76 -14.76 -9.60 20.68
CA LEU A 76 -13.98 -8.99 21.75
C LEU A 76 -13.55 -7.60 21.27
N ASN A 77 -13.98 -6.55 21.96
CA ASN A 77 -13.65 -5.16 21.60
C ASN A 77 -13.95 -4.83 20.12
N ALA A 78 -14.99 -5.44 19.54
CA ALA A 78 -15.30 -5.34 18.11
C ALA A 78 -15.60 -3.92 17.64
N ASP A 79 -16.01 -3.03 18.54
CA ASP A 79 -16.36 -1.63 18.30
C ASP A 79 -15.29 -0.64 18.85
N ARG A 80 -14.11 -1.14 19.27
CA ARG A 80 -12.99 -0.29 19.69
C ARG A 80 -12.06 -0.03 18.52
N TYR A 81 -11.38 1.12 18.55
CA TYR A 81 -10.41 1.49 17.56
C TYR A 81 -9.09 0.73 17.70
N PHE A 82 -8.55 0.33 16.56
CA PHE A 82 -7.24 -0.25 16.40
C PHE A 82 -6.53 0.39 15.21
N THR A 83 -5.23 0.56 15.31
CA THR A 83 -4.37 0.84 14.16
C THR A 83 -4.35 -0.42 13.30
N PRO A 84 -4.80 -0.35 12.02
CA PRO A 84 -4.97 -1.54 11.18
C PRO A 84 -3.66 -2.03 10.56
N ALA A 85 -2.63 -1.20 10.52
CA ALA A 85 -1.48 -1.43 9.66
C ALA A 85 -1.96 -1.77 8.23
N SER A 86 -1.29 -2.70 7.53
CA SER A 86 -1.65 -3.06 6.15
C SER A 86 -3.03 -3.72 5.97
N ASN A 87 -3.82 -3.92 7.03
CA ASN A 87 -5.24 -4.25 6.86
C ASN A 87 -6.06 -3.08 6.28
N ALA A 88 -5.56 -1.84 6.34
CA ALA A 88 -6.11 -0.70 5.59
C ALA A 88 -6.24 -0.99 4.09
N LYS A 89 -5.33 -1.79 3.52
CA LYS A 89 -5.36 -2.19 2.10
C LYS A 89 -6.61 -2.98 1.70
N LEU A 90 -7.30 -3.62 2.64
CA LEU A 90 -8.58 -4.25 2.38
C LEU A 90 -9.61 -3.21 1.93
N PHE A 91 -9.63 -2.04 2.58
CA PHE A 91 -10.53 -0.94 2.23
C PHE A 91 -10.24 -0.43 0.82
N THR A 92 -9.01 -0.06 0.55
CA THR A 92 -8.58 0.42 -0.76
C THR A 92 -8.81 -0.62 -1.88
N SER A 93 -8.53 -1.91 -1.62
CA SER A 93 -8.74 -2.99 -2.60
C SER A 93 -10.22 -3.16 -2.96
N VAL A 94 -11.08 -3.25 -1.94
CA VAL A 94 -12.53 -3.43 -2.14
C VAL A 94 -13.13 -2.20 -2.79
N PHE A 95 -12.74 -1.00 -2.34
CA PHE A 95 -13.21 0.26 -2.91
C PHE A 95 -12.79 0.41 -4.38
N ALA A 96 -11.55 0.03 -4.73
CA ALA A 96 -11.08 0.05 -6.12
C ALA A 96 -11.88 -0.90 -7.01
N LEU A 97 -12.07 -2.14 -6.58
CA LEU A 97 -12.86 -3.12 -7.36
C LEU A 97 -14.33 -2.71 -7.49
N ALA A 98 -14.93 -2.16 -6.43
CA ALA A 98 -16.31 -1.67 -6.46
C ALA A 98 -16.49 -0.45 -7.38
N THR A 99 -15.46 0.39 -7.50
CA THR A 99 -15.56 1.69 -8.18
C THR A 99 -15.09 1.65 -9.62
N LEU A 100 -13.99 0.95 -9.91
CA LEU A 100 -13.36 0.89 -11.22
C LEU A 100 -13.68 -0.43 -11.95
N GLY A 101 -13.99 -1.49 -11.20
CA GLY A 101 -14.22 -2.83 -11.74
C GLY A 101 -12.92 -3.61 -11.95
N THR A 102 -13.02 -4.96 -11.97
CA THR A 102 -11.87 -5.88 -12.08
C THR A 102 -11.07 -5.72 -13.36
N GLY A 103 -11.72 -5.28 -14.44
CA GLY A 103 -11.14 -5.15 -15.78
C GLY A 103 -10.51 -3.79 -16.09
N TYR A 104 -10.57 -2.82 -15.17
CA TYR A 104 -9.93 -1.51 -15.38
C TYR A 104 -8.45 -1.69 -15.71
N ARG A 105 -7.92 -0.84 -16.61
CA ARG A 105 -6.51 -0.87 -17.01
C ARG A 105 -5.93 0.52 -16.98
N PHE A 106 -4.69 0.61 -16.55
CA PHE A 106 -3.93 1.85 -16.61
C PHE A 106 -3.30 2.01 -17.98
N HIS A 107 -3.04 3.25 -18.36
CA HIS A 107 -2.40 3.62 -19.61
C HIS A 107 -1.20 4.51 -19.33
N THR A 108 0.00 4.07 -19.73
CA THR A 108 1.20 4.91 -19.73
C THR A 108 1.56 5.20 -21.18
N THR A 109 1.52 6.48 -21.56
CA THR A 109 1.71 6.85 -22.97
C THR A 109 3.02 7.56 -23.20
N LEU A 110 3.57 7.35 -24.40
CA LEU A 110 4.62 8.19 -24.94
C LEU A 110 3.97 9.11 -26.00
N GLU A 111 4.04 10.42 -25.75
CA GLU A 111 3.34 11.41 -26.54
C GLU A 111 4.30 12.43 -27.15
N ALA A 112 4.00 12.94 -28.33
CA ALA A 112 4.80 13.91 -29.05
C ALA A 112 4.08 15.26 -29.12
N THR A 113 4.72 16.37 -28.76
CA THR A 113 4.14 17.72 -28.81
C THR A 113 4.03 18.25 -30.25
N ALA A 114 4.69 17.62 -31.21
CA ALA A 114 4.64 17.92 -32.63
C ALA A 114 4.45 16.66 -33.48
N ALA A 115 4.17 16.83 -34.74
CA ALA A 115 4.08 15.69 -35.68
C ALA A 115 5.48 15.13 -35.96
N LEU A 116 5.60 13.79 -35.87
CA LEU A 116 6.77 13.09 -36.35
C LEU A 116 6.86 13.25 -37.89
N SER A 117 7.99 13.74 -38.37
CA SER A 117 8.24 13.92 -39.80
C SER A 117 8.49 12.59 -40.50
N SER A 118 8.39 12.56 -41.82
CA SER A 118 8.58 11.35 -42.61
C SER A 118 10.03 10.79 -42.57
N ASP A 119 10.99 11.61 -42.19
CA ASP A 119 12.41 11.21 -41.99
C ASP A 119 12.70 10.80 -40.53
N GLY A 120 11.71 10.83 -39.65
CA GLY A 120 11.79 10.35 -38.26
C GLY A 120 12.20 11.42 -37.25
N LYS A 121 12.10 12.69 -37.60
CA LYS A 121 12.41 13.80 -36.67
C LYS A 121 11.15 14.28 -35.96
N LEU A 122 11.27 14.47 -34.65
CA LEU A 122 10.28 15.13 -33.81
C LEU A 122 10.79 16.55 -33.48
N PRO A 123 10.18 17.61 -34.09
CA PRO A 123 10.59 19.00 -33.84
C PRO A 123 9.98 19.57 -32.56
N GLY A 124 9.80 18.75 -31.54
CA GLY A 124 9.21 19.11 -30.26
C GLY A 124 9.65 18.15 -29.16
N ASP A 125 8.96 18.21 -28.02
CA ASP A 125 9.23 17.36 -26.86
C ASP A 125 8.59 15.98 -27.01
N LEU A 126 9.20 15.01 -26.34
CA LEU A 126 8.70 13.66 -26.17
C LEU A 126 8.30 13.45 -24.70
N LEU A 127 7.02 13.24 -24.45
CA LEU A 127 6.42 13.15 -23.11
C LEU A 127 6.21 11.70 -22.73
N LEU A 128 6.77 11.27 -21.59
CA LEU A 128 6.34 10.06 -20.88
C LEU A 128 5.23 10.47 -19.92
N VAL A 129 3.99 10.09 -20.22
CA VAL A 129 2.80 10.51 -19.46
C VAL A 129 2.37 9.40 -18.52
N GLY A 130 2.55 9.63 -17.23
CA GLY A 130 2.09 8.71 -16.18
C GLY A 130 0.64 8.92 -15.82
N ARG A 131 -0.09 7.82 -15.57
CA ARG A 131 -1.48 7.85 -15.10
C ARG A 131 -1.71 6.91 -13.92
N GLY A 132 -0.70 6.80 -13.05
CA GLY A 132 -0.81 6.03 -11.81
C GLY A 132 -0.75 4.51 -12.03
N ASP A 133 -0.16 4.04 -13.14
CA ASP A 133 0.04 2.63 -13.39
C ASP A 133 1.03 2.02 -12.39
N PRO A 134 0.60 1.16 -11.46
CA PRO A 134 1.50 0.56 -10.47
C PRO A 134 2.34 -0.59 -11.04
N ASP A 135 2.06 -1.04 -12.28
CA ASP A 135 2.61 -2.25 -12.85
C ASP A 135 3.77 -2.00 -13.84
N LEU A 136 4.32 -0.77 -13.87
CA LEU A 136 5.51 -0.42 -14.68
C LEU A 136 6.78 -1.04 -14.08
N SER A 137 6.84 -2.34 -14.07
CA SER A 137 7.95 -3.14 -13.54
C SER A 137 8.14 -4.39 -14.39
N ASN A 138 9.24 -5.12 -14.19
CA ASN A 138 9.45 -6.41 -14.83
C ASN A 138 8.75 -7.59 -14.13
N ARG A 139 7.73 -7.32 -13.30
CA ARG A 139 6.90 -8.38 -12.69
C ARG A 139 6.25 -9.23 -13.75
N LYS A 140 6.17 -10.51 -13.44
CA LYS A 140 5.50 -11.49 -14.29
C LYS A 140 4.01 -11.54 -13.97
N PHE A 141 3.18 -11.48 -15.00
CA PHE A 141 1.74 -11.61 -14.89
C PHE A 141 1.23 -12.79 -15.74
N PRO A 142 0.14 -13.49 -15.33
CA PRO A 142 -0.62 -13.31 -14.10
C PRO A 142 0.25 -13.59 -12.86
N PHE A 143 0.00 -12.86 -11.76
CA PHE A 143 0.77 -13.00 -10.52
C PHE A 143 0.37 -14.28 -9.77
N HIS A 144 1.35 -15.16 -9.48
CA HIS A 144 1.11 -16.49 -8.90
C HIS A 144 1.47 -16.63 -7.40
N GLY A 145 1.41 -15.53 -6.64
CA GLY A 145 1.67 -15.54 -5.19
C GLY A 145 3.14 -15.41 -4.78
N LYS A 146 4.06 -15.60 -5.71
CA LYS A 146 5.50 -15.29 -5.55
C LYS A 146 5.89 -14.20 -6.52
N VAL A 147 6.75 -13.28 -6.05
CA VAL A 147 7.28 -12.25 -6.94
C VAL A 147 8.24 -12.91 -7.93
N GLU A 148 7.82 -12.96 -9.18
CA GLU A 148 8.65 -13.40 -10.29
C GLU A 148 8.91 -12.21 -11.20
N HIS A 149 10.14 -12.08 -11.66
CA HIS A 149 10.57 -11.05 -12.60
C HIS A 149 10.93 -11.69 -13.94
N ASP A 150 10.73 -10.93 -15.02
CA ASP A 150 11.05 -11.36 -16.39
C ASP A 150 11.84 -10.27 -17.10
N GLY A 151 13.12 -10.51 -17.26
CA GLY A 151 14.05 -9.55 -17.87
C GLY A 151 14.55 -8.46 -16.92
N PRO A 152 15.18 -7.41 -17.45
CA PRO A 152 15.75 -6.34 -16.67
C PRO A 152 14.68 -5.44 -16.04
N THR A 153 15.07 -4.67 -15.03
CA THR A 153 14.21 -3.76 -14.28
C THR A 153 13.46 -2.77 -15.18
N GLU A 154 14.12 -2.29 -16.24
CA GLU A 154 13.58 -1.33 -17.21
C GLU A 154 12.76 -1.96 -18.36
N LYS A 155 12.39 -3.24 -18.28
CA LYS A 155 11.74 -3.98 -19.38
C LYS A 155 10.59 -3.22 -20.05
N ILE A 156 9.64 -2.69 -19.27
CA ILE A 156 8.47 -1.99 -19.84
C ILE A 156 8.88 -0.68 -20.56
N LEU A 157 9.81 0.08 -19.98
CA LEU A 157 10.34 1.28 -20.65
C LEU A 157 11.11 0.92 -21.92
N ALA A 158 11.80 -0.22 -21.94
CA ALA A 158 12.48 -0.74 -23.12
C ALA A 158 11.48 -1.11 -24.23
N GLU A 159 10.37 -1.76 -23.89
CA GLU A 159 9.27 -2.09 -24.83
C GLU A 159 8.60 -0.81 -25.40
N ILE A 160 8.44 0.23 -24.57
CA ILE A 160 7.96 1.55 -25.01
C ILE A 160 8.95 2.18 -25.99
N ALA A 161 10.26 2.16 -25.68
CA ALA A 161 11.30 2.67 -26.56
C ALA A 161 11.37 1.92 -27.89
N ASP A 162 11.31 0.57 -27.87
CA ASP A 162 11.24 -0.26 -29.09
C ASP A 162 10.05 0.10 -29.97
N SER A 163 8.90 0.30 -29.34
CA SER A 163 7.66 0.69 -30.04
C SER A 163 7.76 2.07 -30.68
N ALA A 164 8.42 3.04 -30.02
CA ALA A 164 8.63 4.36 -30.57
C ALA A 164 9.58 4.34 -31.78
N VAL A 165 10.68 3.58 -31.70
CA VAL A 165 11.61 3.38 -32.81
C VAL A 165 10.94 2.66 -33.99
N ALA A 166 10.13 1.63 -33.72
CA ALA A 166 9.37 0.92 -34.74
C ALA A 166 8.37 1.82 -35.50
N ARG A 167 7.88 2.90 -34.83
CA ARG A 167 7.05 3.94 -35.47
C ARG A 167 7.87 5.01 -36.21
N GLY A 168 9.18 4.84 -36.28
CA GLY A 168 10.06 5.65 -37.08
C GLY A 168 10.74 6.81 -36.36
N LEU A 169 10.66 6.89 -35.00
CA LEU A 169 11.38 7.90 -34.24
C LEU A 169 12.89 7.71 -34.37
N LYS A 170 13.61 8.76 -34.82
CA LYS A 170 15.08 8.76 -35.01
C LYS A 170 15.76 9.95 -34.35
N GLU A 171 15.04 11.06 -34.18
CA GLU A 171 15.58 12.29 -33.60
C GLU A 171 14.50 13.01 -32.81
N VAL A 172 14.83 13.52 -31.62
CA VAL A 172 14.01 14.40 -30.80
C VAL A 172 14.77 15.73 -30.67
N GLU A 173 14.18 16.83 -31.19
CA GLU A 173 14.80 18.15 -31.11
C GLU A 173 14.56 18.83 -29.77
N GLY A 174 13.45 18.55 -29.11
CA GLY A 174 13.08 19.02 -27.79
C GLY A 174 13.55 18.10 -26.65
N ASP A 175 12.87 18.23 -25.52
CA ASP A 175 13.17 17.53 -24.27
C ASP A 175 12.49 16.16 -24.18
N ILE A 176 13.01 15.32 -23.29
CA ILE A 176 12.30 14.17 -22.74
C ILE A 176 11.62 14.64 -21.45
N VAL A 177 10.31 14.64 -21.45
CA VAL A 177 9.49 15.17 -20.34
C VAL A 177 8.80 14.04 -19.59
N ALA A 178 9.06 13.93 -18.29
CA ALA A 178 8.22 13.14 -17.42
C ALA A 178 6.97 13.95 -17.04
N ASP A 179 5.82 13.62 -17.61
CA ASP A 179 4.55 14.24 -17.25
C ASP A 179 3.89 13.50 -16.09
N ASP A 180 4.13 14.01 -14.88
CA ASP A 180 3.65 13.45 -13.62
C ASP A 180 2.41 14.16 -13.07
N ARG A 181 1.73 14.96 -13.91
CA ARG A 181 0.60 15.84 -13.50
C ARG A 181 -0.73 15.13 -13.26
N TYR A 182 -0.81 13.82 -13.51
CA TYR A 182 -2.06 13.05 -13.29
C TYR A 182 -2.52 13.06 -11.83
N VAL A 183 -1.56 13.01 -10.90
CA VAL A 183 -1.79 13.20 -9.47
C VAL A 183 -1.10 14.50 -9.02
N PRO A 184 -1.67 15.26 -8.07
CA PRO A 184 -0.98 16.39 -7.47
C PRO A 184 0.33 15.96 -6.79
N PHE A 185 1.32 16.86 -6.76
CA PHE A 185 2.58 16.61 -6.08
C PHE A 185 2.39 16.58 -4.55
N ASP A 186 2.13 15.40 -4.05
CA ASP A 186 2.00 15.05 -2.63
C ASP A 186 2.53 13.60 -2.46
N PRO A 187 3.87 13.43 -2.53
CA PRO A 187 4.47 12.10 -2.66
C PRO A 187 4.38 11.25 -1.39
N TYR A 188 4.10 11.86 -0.24
CA TYR A 188 4.08 11.14 1.03
C TYR A 188 2.79 11.42 1.80
N PRO A 189 1.92 10.42 1.98
CA PRO A 189 0.71 10.56 2.78
C PRO A 189 0.97 11.03 4.21
N ALA A 190 -0.01 11.68 4.81
CA ALA A 190 0.08 12.19 6.17
C ALA A 190 0.31 11.06 7.19
N GLY A 191 1.20 11.30 8.14
CA GLY A 191 1.50 10.36 9.23
C GLY A 191 2.52 9.27 8.86
N TRP A 192 3.13 9.29 7.67
CA TRP A 192 4.27 8.43 7.39
C TRP A 192 5.48 8.89 8.19
N SER A 193 6.20 7.94 8.79
CA SER A 193 7.42 8.24 9.55
C SER A 193 8.55 8.62 8.61
N ILE A 194 9.33 9.62 8.97
CA ILE A 194 10.50 10.03 8.18
C ILE A 194 11.52 8.88 8.02
N GLY A 195 11.55 7.94 8.97
CA GLY A 195 12.39 6.75 8.93
C GLY A 195 11.96 5.74 7.87
N ASP A 196 10.69 5.73 7.49
CA ASP A 196 10.13 4.80 6.51
C ASP A 196 10.45 5.22 5.08
N LEU A 197 10.65 6.52 4.84
CA LEU A 197 10.82 7.10 3.50
C LEU A 197 12.13 6.70 2.78
N PHE A 198 13.00 5.94 3.43
CA PHE A 198 14.22 5.39 2.81
C PHE A 198 13.97 4.05 2.13
N PHE A 199 13.00 3.30 2.63
CA PHE A 199 12.76 1.92 2.24
C PHE A 199 11.68 1.83 1.17
N THR A 200 11.66 0.73 0.46
CA THR A 200 10.72 0.47 -0.63
C THR A 200 9.26 0.60 -0.22
N PHE A 201 8.93 0.26 1.02
CA PHE A 201 7.58 0.39 1.55
C PHE A 201 7.13 1.83 1.85
N GLY A 202 8.08 2.78 1.93
CA GLY A 202 7.85 4.23 2.06
C GLY A 202 8.21 5.01 0.80
N ALA A 203 8.23 4.35 -0.36
CA ALA A 203 8.56 5.00 -1.63
C ALA A 203 7.58 6.13 -1.97
N PRO A 204 8.05 7.23 -2.60
CA PRO A 204 7.21 8.36 -2.95
C PRO A 204 6.13 7.94 -3.97
N VAL A 205 4.94 8.50 -3.82
CA VAL A 205 3.79 8.24 -4.70
C VAL A 205 3.78 9.26 -5.83
N THR A 206 4.00 8.80 -7.06
CA THR A 206 4.07 9.59 -8.29
C THR A 206 3.19 8.98 -9.37
N ALA A 207 2.71 9.77 -10.33
CA ALA A 207 1.88 9.25 -11.44
C ALA A 207 2.67 8.37 -12.39
N ILE A 208 3.96 8.68 -12.59
CA ILE A 208 4.92 7.80 -13.24
C ILE A 208 5.56 6.94 -12.16
N THR A 209 5.27 5.66 -12.18
CA THR A 209 6.00 4.68 -11.36
C THR A 209 7.13 4.06 -12.17
N PHE A 210 8.09 3.49 -11.47
CA PHE A 210 9.15 2.70 -12.09
C PHE A 210 9.71 1.71 -11.08
N ASN A 211 9.57 0.41 -11.37
CA ASN A 211 10.05 -0.67 -10.50
C ASN A 211 9.59 -0.50 -9.04
N ASP A 212 8.28 -0.27 -8.81
CA ASP A 212 7.70 0.08 -7.51
C ASP A 212 8.35 1.30 -6.84
N ASN A 213 8.90 2.23 -7.61
CA ASN A 213 9.68 3.37 -7.15
C ASN A 213 10.85 2.94 -6.24
N SER A 214 11.47 1.82 -6.56
CA SER A 214 12.56 1.22 -5.80
C SER A 214 13.83 1.02 -6.64
N VAL A 215 14.96 1.06 -5.94
CA VAL A 215 16.31 0.87 -6.49
C VAL A 215 17.03 -0.20 -5.70
N SER A 216 17.65 -1.15 -6.41
CA SER A 216 18.52 -2.17 -5.82
C SER A 216 19.99 -1.70 -5.82
N ILE A 217 20.64 -1.79 -4.67
CA ILE A 217 22.04 -1.44 -4.50
C ILE A 217 22.79 -2.70 -4.09
N THR A 218 23.71 -3.14 -4.95
CA THR A 218 24.58 -4.28 -4.67
C THR A 218 25.98 -3.77 -4.31
N MET A 219 26.47 -4.17 -3.15
CA MET A 219 27.75 -3.76 -2.59
C MET A 219 28.66 -4.97 -2.46
N SER A 220 29.81 -4.96 -3.14
CA SER A 220 30.83 -6.00 -3.08
C SER A 220 32.11 -5.44 -2.46
N PRO A 221 32.90 -6.23 -1.71
CA PRO A 221 34.17 -5.76 -1.20
C PRO A 221 35.17 -5.44 -2.33
N GLY A 222 36.06 -4.49 -2.08
CA GLY A 222 37.24 -4.23 -2.92
C GLY A 222 38.31 -5.31 -2.78
N ALA A 223 39.50 -5.07 -3.35
CA ALA A 223 40.58 -6.04 -3.43
C ALA A 223 41.22 -6.32 -2.04
N GLN A 224 41.25 -5.33 -1.14
CA GLN A 224 41.85 -5.44 0.17
C GLN A 224 41.10 -4.59 1.20
N ALA A 225 41.32 -4.88 2.48
CA ALA A 225 40.74 -4.09 3.57
C ALA A 225 41.21 -2.63 3.50
N GLY A 226 40.26 -1.69 3.63
CA GLY A 226 40.48 -0.25 3.46
C GLY A 226 40.10 0.29 2.07
N ASP A 227 40.01 -0.56 1.06
CA ASP A 227 39.58 -0.14 -0.27
C ASP A 227 38.10 0.29 -0.28
N PRO A 228 37.70 1.20 -1.19
CA PRO A 228 36.28 1.44 -1.46
C PRO A 228 35.57 0.15 -1.89
N ALA A 229 34.34 -0.05 -1.42
CA ALA A 229 33.48 -1.13 -1.93
C ALA A 229 33.05 -0.84 -3.37
N LEU A 230 32.87 -1.90 -4.16
CA LEU A 230 32.27 -1.82 -5.50
C LEU A 230 30.75 -1.74 -5.34
N ILE A 231 30.13 -0.71 -5.91
CA ILE A 231 28.70 -0.46 -5.77
C ILE A 231 28.05 -0.44 -7.14
N VAL A 232 27.06 -1.32 -7.32
CA VAL A 232 26.18 -1.36 -8.50
C VAL A 232 24.80 -0.89 -8.07
N VAL A 233 24.23 0.05 -8.82
CA VAL A 233 22.89 0.62 -8.62
C VAL A 233 22.03 0.20 -9.80
N ASP A 234 20.87 -0.33 -9.56
CA ASP A 234 19.90 -0.77 -10.57
C ASP A 234 18.49 -0.24 -10.23
N PRO A 235 17.88 0.64 -11.05
CA PRO A 235 18.42 1.20 -12.31
C PRO A 235 19.60 2.17 -12.08
N ALA A 236 20.52 2.23 -13.04
CA ALA A 236 21.74 3.03 -12.94
C ALA A 236 21.45 4.54 -12.83
N GLU A 237 20.38 5.01 -13.45
CA GLU A 237 19.93 6.41 -13.46
C GLU A 237 19.52 6.92 -12.07
N ALA A 238 19.15 6.02 -11.14
CA ALA A 238 18.87 6.37 -9.75
C ALA A 238 20.14 6.69 -8.94
N ALA A 239 21.34 6.41 -9.49
CA ALA A 239 22.61 6.55 -8.77
C ALA A 239 22.94 7.98 -8.33
N SER A 240 22.38 9.00 -8.98
CA SER A 240 22.56 10.41 -8.63
C SER A 240 21.92 10.81 -7.29
N GLY A 241 20.96 10.04 -6.81
CA GLY A 241 20.26 10.26 -5.52
C GLY A 241 21.06 9.82 -4.28
N PHE A 242 22.28 9.26 -4.47
CA PHE A 242 23.04 8.64 -3.37
C PHE A 242 24.45 9.17 -3.25
N THR A 243 24.86 9.53 -2.02
CA THR A 243 26.28 9.65 -1.63
C THR A 243 26.74 8.33 -1.01
N ARG A 244 27.97 7.87 -1.32
CA ARG A 244 28.46 6.54 -1.00
C ARG A 244 29.78 6.63 -0.24
N GLU A 245 29.76 6.18 1.02
CA GLU A 245 30.94 6.10 1.90
C GLU A 245 31.06 4.67 2.44
N ILE A 246 31.20 3.69 1.53
CA ILE A 246 31.30 2.27 1.88
C ILE A 246 32.69 1.77 1.58
N THR A 247 33.31 1.16 2.57
CA THR A 247 34.67 0.60 2.49
C THR A 247 34.65 -0.91 2.64
N THR A 248 35.79 -1.54 2.37
CA THR A 248 36.03 -2.95 2.63
C THR A 248 36.60 -3.12 4.02
N SER A 249 35.94 -3.92 4.88
CA SER A 249 36.45 -4.27 6.21
C SER A 249 37.28 -5.56 6.19
N ALA A 250 37.89 -5.92 7.33
CA ALA A 250 38.68 -7.12 7.45
C ALA A 250 37.83 -8.39 7.26
N ILE A 251 38.47 -9.47 6.78
CA ILE A 251 37.83 -10.77 6.63
C ILE A 251 37.27 -11.27 7.99
N GLY A 252 36.08 -11.86 7.96
CA GLY A 252 35.44 -12.45 9.15
C GLY A 252 34.71 -11.44 10.05
N THR A 253 34.64 -10.15 9.65
CA THR A 253 33.73 -9.19 10.32
C THR A 253 32.34 -9.27 9.69
N GLU A 254 31.33 -8.73 10.36
CA GLU A 254 29.97 -8.61 9.83
C GLU A 254 29.81 -7.33 9.00
N PRO A 255 28.97 -7.31 7.95
CA PRO A 255 28.63 -6.09 7.23
C PRO A 255 28.05 -5.03 8.19
N GLN A 256 28.56 -3.81 8.07
CA GLN A 256 28.05 -2.67 8.84
C GLN A 256 27.54 -1.63 7.84
N LEU A 257 26.23 -1.51 7.70
CA LEU A 257 25.61 -0.60 6.73
C LEU A 257 24.63 0.32 7.45
N ALA A 258 24.66 1.59 7.12
CA ALA A 258 23.72 2.60 7.55
C ALA A 258 23.25 3.43 6.36
N VAL A 259 21.93 3.69 6.32
CA VAL A 259 21.32 4.64 5.41
C VAL A 259 20.96 5.87 6.22
N VAL A 260 21.48 7.02 5.82
CA VAL A 260 21.28 8.28 6.52
C VAL A 260 20.73 9.32 5.55
N ARG A 261 19.63 9.96 5.90
CA ARG A 261 19.13 11.13 5.17
C ARG A 261 19.90 12.36 5.62
N GLN A 262 20.51 13.07 4.69
CA GLN A 262 21.11 14.36 4.96
C GLN A 262 20.08 15.49 4.82
N PRO A 263 20.20 16.58 5.61
CA PRO A 263 19.40 17.78 5.37
C PRO A 263 19.67 18.34 3.98
N GLY A 264 18.62 18.62 3.21
CA GLY A 264 18.70 19.15 1.85
C GLY A 264 17.91 18.31 0.85
N PRO A 265 17.75 18.80 -0.40
CA PRO A 265 17.00 18.08 -1.40
C PRO A 265 17.75 16.80 -1.80
N ASN A 266 17.10 15.67 -1.62
CA ASN A 266 17.36 14.40 -2.29
C ASN A 266 18.66 13.64 -1.97
N PHE A 267 19.27 13.78 -0.80
CA PHE A 267 20.48 13.01 -0.51
C PHE A 267 20.26 11.90 0.52
N LEU A 268 20.41 10.66 0.04
CA LEU A 268 20.66 9.51 0.90
C LEU A 268 22.18 9.27 0.95
N LEU A 269 22.71 9.15 2.17
CA LEU A 269 24.10 8.74 2.42
C LEU A 269 24.12 7.26 2.78
N LEU A 270 24.77 6.45 1.96
CA LEU A 270 25.11 5.06 2.27
C LEU A 270 26.49 5.04 2.93
N ARG A 271 26.57 4.61 4.18
CA ARG A 271 27.81 4.56 4.95
C ARG A 271 28.05 3.19 5.55
N GLY A 272 29.29 2.78 5.64
CA GLY A 272 29.65 1.57 6.36
C GLY A 272 30.77 0.75 5.73
N SER A 273 30.68 -0.58 5.90
CA SER A 273 31.67 -1.49 5.34
C SER A 273 31.11 -2.87 4.97
N VAL A 274 31.71 -3.48 3.96
CA VAL A 274 31.47 -4.86 3.54
C VAL A 274 32.76 -5.67 3.76
N PRO A 275 32.70 -6.81 4.47
CA PRO A 275 33.91 -7.58 4.77
C PRO A 275 34.55 -8.18 3.52
N LEU A 276 35.89 -8.23 3.51
CA LEU A 276 36.65 -8.92 2.48
C LEU A 276 36.23 -10.39 2.39
N ALA A 277 36.07 -10.89 1.16
CA ALA A 277 35.57 -12.23 0.83
C ALA A 277 34.08 -12.49 1.24
N HIS A 278 33.35 -11.47 1.69
CA HIS A 278 31.91 -11.60 1.91
C HIS A 278 31.17 -11.66 0.56
N ALA A 279 30.06 -12.38 0.51
CA ALA A 279 29.14 -12.33 -0.65
C ALA A 279 28.59 -10.90 -0.81
N PRO A 280 28.26 -10.48 -2.05
CA PRO A 280 27.65 -9.17 -2.26
C PRO A 280 26.45 -8.93 -1.36
N VAL A 281 26.40 -7.77 -0.71
CA VAL A 281 25.26 -7.34 0.11
C VAL A 281 24.30 -6.56 -0.76
N LYS A 282 23.02 -6.92 -0.76
CA LYS A 282 21.96 -6.21 -1.46
C LYS A 282 21.14 -5.38 -0.49
N LEU A 283 20.75 -4.20 -0.93
CA LEU A 283 19.87 -3.29 -0.20
C LEU A 283 18.91 -2.67 -1.19
N ASP A 284 17.61 -2.79 -0.94
CA ASP A 284 16.57 -2.17 -1.75
C ASP A 284 16.05 -0.93 -1.03
N LEU A 285 16.08 0.21 -1.72
CA LEU A 285 15.69 1.52 -1.19
C LEU A 285 14.67 2.20 -2.10
N ALA A 286 13.99 3.21 -1.57
CA ALA A 286 13.12 4.07 -2.35
C ALA A 286 13.93 4.96 -3.30
N ILE A 287 13.47 5.10 -4.55
CA ILE A 287 13.96 6.11 -5.49
C ILE A 287 13.49 7.48 -4.98
N THR A 288 14.37 8.47 -4.95
CA THR A 288 14.04 9.82 -4.47
C THR A 288 13.22 10.63 -5.47
N ASN A 289 13.42 10.40 -6.77
CA ASN A 289 12.69 11.05 -7.85
C ASN A 289 12.33 10.02 -8.94
N PRO A 290 11.23 9.27 -8.77
CA PRO A 290 10.87 8.19 -9.70
C PRO A 290 10.59 8.68 -11.12
N ALA A 291 9.87 9.78 -11.27
CA ALA A 291 9.50 10.33 -12.59
C ALA A 291 10.74 10.76 -13.39
N GLU A 292 11.69 11.45 -12.76
CA GLU A 292 12.95 11.81 -13.39
C GLU A 292 13.78 10.57 -13.74
N THR A 293 13.85 9.60 -12.84
CA THR A 293 14.59 8.35 -13.07
C THR A 293 14.01 7.61 -14.26
N ALA A 294 12.68 7.46 -14.36
CA ALA A 294 12.00 6.82 -15.48
C ALA A 294 12.29 7.54 -16.82
N ALA A 295 12.25 8.89 -16.84
CA ALA A 295 12.55 9.66 -18.04
C ALA A 295 14.02 9.56 -18.46
N ARG A 296 14.97 9.56 -17.52
CA ARG A 296 16.41 9.34 -17.80
C ARG A 296 16.65 7.92 -18.33
N THR A 297 16.02 6.92 -17.76
CA THR A 297 16.07 5.54 -18.24
C THR A 297 15.50 5.44 -19.65
N LEU A 298 14.34 6.05 -19.92
CA LEU A 298 13.76 6.07 -21.25
C LEU A 298 14.69 6.77 -22.28
N ARG A 299 15.28 7.91 -21.90
CA ARG A 299 16.28 8.59 -22.74
C ARG A 299 17.44 7.65 -23.10
N HIS A 300 18.05 7.04 -22.09
CA HIS A 300 19.16 6.09 -22.30
C HIS A 300 18.75 4.94 -23.24
N LEU A 301 17.55 4.37 -23.03
CA LEU A 301 17.03 3.28 -23.87
C LEU A 301 16.79 3.71 -25.32
N LEU A 302 16.31 4.92 -25.56
CA LEU A 302 16.14 5.48 -26.91
C LEU A 302 17.48 5.75 -27.58
N GLU A 303 18.44 6.35 -26.86
CA GLU A 303 19.81 6.62 -27.38
C GLU A 303 20.54 5.32 -27.71
N ALA A 304 20.42 4.28 -26.90
CA ALA A 304 20.97 2.94 -27.16
C ALA A 304 20.37 2.29 -28.42
N ARG A 305 19.20 2.73 -28.87
CA ARG A 305 18.50 2.29 -30.10
C ARG A 305 18.79 3.22 -31.29
N GLY A 306 19.68 4.19 -31.11
CA GLY A 306 20.10 5.10 -32.18
C GLY A 306 19.23 6.33 -32.37
N VAL A 307 18.34 6.63 -31.43
CA VAL A 307 17.57 7.89 -31.42
C VAL A 307 18.48 9.01 -30.93
N HIS A 308 18.57 10.10 -31.69
CA HIS A 308 19.38 11.27 -31.34
C HIS A 308 18.50 12.28 -30.54
N ILE A 309 18.85 12.56 -29.29
CA ILE A 309 18.07 13.47 -28.42
C ILE A 309 18.91 14.72 -28.14
N LYS A 310 18.40 15.90 -28.56
CA LYS A 310 19.12 17.18 -28.43
C LYS A 310 18.83 17.91 -27.14
N GLY A 311 17.59 17.75 -26.62
CA GLY A 311 17.13 18.41 -25.42
C GLY A 311 17.56 17.71 -24.13
N GLU A 312 17.04 18.18 -23.01
CA GLU A 312 17.32 17.69 -21.67
C GLU A 312 16.19 16.80 -21.13
N VAL A 313 16.37 16.24 -19.93
CA VAL A 313 15.30 15.58 -19.17
C VAL A 313 14.72 16.58 -18.19
N ARG A 314 13.39 16.72 -18.17
CA ARG A 314 12.67 17.53 -17.19
C ARG A 314 11.41 16.83 -16.69
N VAL A 315 10.92 17.24 -15.53
CA VAL A 315 9.71 16.71 -14.91
C VAL A 315 8.67 17.82 -14.86
N GLU A 316 7.42 17.50 -15.21
CA GLU A 316 6.26 18.34 -15.02
C GLU A 316 5.37 17.76 -13.94
N GLU A 317 5.19 18.50 -12.86
CA GLU A 317 4.37 18.13 -11.71
C GLU A 317 3.14 19.02 -11.63
N ALA A 318 2.01 18.47 -11.17
CA ALA A 318 0.86 19.27 -10.79
C ALA A 318 1.09 19.92 -9.41
N PRO A 319 0.62 21.14 -9.18
CA PRO A 319 0.74 21.77 -7.86
C PRO A 319 0.04 20.93 -6.79
N ALA A 320 0.50 21.05 -5.55
CA ALA A 320 -0.16 20.42 -4.42
C ALA A 320 -1.66 20.79 -4.38
N PRO A 321 -2.55 19.85 -4.05
CA PRO A 321 -3.98 20.12 -4.04
C PRO A 321 -4.32 21.13 -2.94
N GLN A 322 -5.38 21.90 -3.17
CA GLN A 322 -5.97 22.67 -2.06
C GLN A 322 -6.66 21.67 -1.11
N ALA A 323 -6.36 21.81 0.19
CA ALA A 323 -7.03 21.02 1.21
C ALA A 323 -8.56 21.24 1.17
N LEU A 324 -9.32 20.18 1.33
CA LEU A 324 -10.77 20.26 1.48
C LEU A 324 -11.12 21.01 2.77
N LYS A 325 -12.11 21.88 2.71
CA LYS A 325 -12.65 22.48 3.93
C LYS A 325 -13.37 21.40 4.74
N SER A 326 -13.32 21.53 6.07
CA SER A 326 -14.02 20.61 6.96
C SER A 326 -15.50 20.47 6.56
N GLY A 327 -15.93 19.21 6.28
CA GLY A 327 -17.27 18.91 5.82
C GLY A 327 -17.54 19.16 4.33
N GLU A 328 -16.54 19.56 3.56
CA GLU A 328 -16.67 19.71 2.11
C GLU A 328 -16.74 18.33 1.43
N THR A 329 -17.73 18.17 0.55
CA THR A 329 -17.84 16.98 -0.31
C THR A 329 -17.20 17.28 -1.65
N PRO A 330 -16.27 16.46 -2.14
CA PRO A 330 -15.66 16.67 -3.46
C PRO A 330 -16.74 16.66 -4.55
N ALA A 331 -16.65 17.60 -5.48
CA ALA A 331 -17.53 17.61 -6.63
C ALA A 331 -17.21 16.44 -7.56
N LEU A 332 -18.19 15.59 -7.83
CA LEU A 332 -18.03 14.50 -8.80
C LEU A 332 -18.07 15.07 -10.23
N LEU A 333 -17.25 14.49 -11.11
CA LEU A 333 -17.33 14.80 -12.54
C LEU A 333 -18.70 14.39 -13.10
N SER A 334 -19.40 15.33 -13.72
CA SER A 334 -20.59 14.97 -14.47
C SER A 334 -20.21 14.15 -15.71
N PRO A 335 -21.13 13.29 -16.22
CA PRO A 335 -20.88 12.54 -17.46
C PRO A 335 -20.49 13.45 -18.63
N GLU A 336 -21.08 14.66 -18.70
CA GLU A 336 -20.79 15.65 -19.72
C GLU A 336 -19.37 16.21 -19.61
N LEU A 337 -18.90 16.51 -18.38
CA LEU A 337 -17.54 17.00 -18.13
C LEU A 337 -16.52 15.90 -18.41
N LYS A 338 -16.80 14.67 -18.03
CA LYS A 338 -15.94 13.52 -18.33
C LYS A 338 -15.82 13.32 -19.85
N SER A 339 -16.96 13.32 -20.56
CA SER A 339 -16.98 13.23 -22.02
C SER A 339 -16.28 14.41 -22.69
N ALA A 340 -16.41 15.62 -22.15
CA ALA A 340 -15.70 16.80 -22.67
C ALA A 340 -14.18 16.71 -22.49
N GLN A 341 -13.70 16.17 -21.37
CA GLN A 341 -12.28 15.91 -21.14
C GLN A 341 -11.73 14.83 -22.07
N GLU A 342 -12.48 13.73 -22.26
CA GLU A 342 -12.12 12.63 -23.16
C GLU A 342 -12.08 13.07 -24.62
N ASN A 343 -12.96 14.02 -25.03
CA ASN A 343 -13.04 14.54 -26.38
C ASN A 343 -12.22 15.81 -26.62
N ALA A 344 -11.58 16.37 -25.60
CA ALA A 344 -10.65 17.49 -25.77
C ALA A 344 -9.52 17.05 -26.71
N ALA A 345 -9.28 17.86 -27.76
CA ALA A 345 -8.19 17.56 -28.69
C ALA A 345 -6.88 17.48 -27.90
N PRO A 346 -6.15 16.34 -27.97
CA PRO A 346 -4.92 16.19 -27.23
C PRO A 346 -3.92 17.26 -27.68
N THR A 347 -3.27 17.91 -26.73
CA THR A 347 -2.19 18.87 -27.00
C THR A 347 -0.95 18.18 -27.54
N ALA A 348 -0.87 16.86 -27.38
CA ALA A 348 0.21 16.01 -27.88
C ALA A 348 -0.38 14.77 -28.60
N ARG A 349 0.41 14.16 -29.46
CA ARG A 349 0.02 12.97 -30.24
C ARG A 349 0.58 11.73 -29.58
N VAL A 350 -0.27 10.75 -29.26
CA VAL A 350 0.16 9.45 -28.73
C VAL A 350 0.97 8.71 -29.78
N LEU A 351 2.24 8.48 -29.47
CA LEU A 351 3.13 7.61 -30.24
C LEU A 351 3.06 6.17 -29.76
N VAL A 352 3.05 5.94 -28.46
CA VAL A 352 2.97 4.60 -27.86
C VAL A 352 1.96 4.65 -26.73
N ASP A 353 1.17 3.61 -26.61
CA ASP A 353 0.27 3.38 -25.48
C ASP A 353 0.62 2.01 -24.87
N HIS A 354 1.17 2.05 -23.66
CA HIS A 354 1.37 0.87 -22.84
C HIS A 354 0.14 0.68 -21.97
N VAL A 355 -0.44 -0.50 -22.02
CA VAL A 355 -1.65 -0.86 -21.28
C VAL A 355 -1.31 -1.90 -20.22
N SER A 356 -1.63 -1.60 -18.97
CA SER A 356 -1.35 -2.48 -17.83
C SER A 356 -2.12 -3.82 -17.90
N PRO A 357 -1.74 -4.81 -17.08
CA PRO A 357 -2.65 -5.90 -16.71
C PRO A 357 -3.99 -5.38 -16.16
N PRO A 358 -5.04 -6.22 -16.07
CA PRO A 358 -6.28 -5.82 -15.40
C PRO A 358 -6.07 -5.44 -13.94
N LEU A 359 -6.87 -4.51 -13.41
CA LEU A 359 -6.83 -4.05 -12.01
C LEU A 359 -6.81 -5.20 -11.00
N LEU A 360 -7.50 -6.30 -11.28
CA LEU A 360 -7.50 -7.46 -10.39
C LEU A 360 -6.08 -8.01 -10.15
N GLU A 361 -5.19 -7.94 -11.14
CA GLU A 361 -3.79 -8.37 -10.98
C GLU A 361 -3.00 -7.38 -10.11
N SER A 362 -3.20 -6.07 -10.27
CA SER A 362 -2.61 -5.05 -9.40
C SER A 362 -3.08 -5.22 -7.96
N VAL A 363 -4.38 -5.51 -7.75
CA VAL A 363 -4.95 -5.83 -6.43
C VAL A 363 -4.38 -7.13 -5.86
N ARG A 364 -4.10 -8.12 -6.70
CA ARG A 364 -3.44 -9.36 -6.29
C ARG A 364 -2.02 -9.10 -5.77
N VAL A 365 -1.22 -8.32 -6.50
CA VAL A 365 0.11 -7.88 -6.03
C VAL A 365 -0.03 -7.11 -4.72
N LEU A 366 -0.91 -6.11 -4.66
CA LEU A 366 -1.17 -5.29 -3.48
C LEU A 366 -1.43 -6.14 -2.25
N ASN A 367 -2.29 -7.16 -2.35
CA ASN A 367 -2.68 -7.98 -1.21
C ASN A 367 -1.65 -9.06 -0.86
N LYS A 368 -1.12 -9.80 -1.87
CA LYS A 368 -0.18 -10.92 -1.66
C LYS A 368 1.15 -10.47 -1.06
N VAL A 369 1.74 -9.36 -1.57
CA VAL A 369 3.03 -8.86 -1.09
C VAL A 369 2.90 -7.60 -0.23
N SER A 370 1.67 -7.13 -0.01
CA SER A 370 1.40 -5.96 0.83
C SER A 370 2.00 -4.66 0.29
N GLN A 371 1.94 -4.42 -1.04
CA GLN A 371 2.57 -3.28 -1.68
C GLN A 371 1.87 -1.96 -1.34
N ASN A 372 2.61 -1.04 -0.69
CA ASN A 372 2.05 0.25 -0.24
C ASN A 372 1.79 1.21 -1.40
N LEU A 373 2.75 1.34 -2.33
CA LEU A 373 2.64 2.24 -3.48
C LEU A 373 1.38 1.93 -4.31
N HIS A 374 1.09 0.64 -4.54
CA HIS A 374 -0.12 0.23 -5.28
C HIS A 374 -1.39 0.72 -4.59
N ALA A 375 -1.47 0.62 -3.26
CA ALA A 375 -2.65 1.08 -2.51
C ALA A 375 -2.84 2.61 -2.65
N GLU A 376 -1.77 3.37 -2.48
CA GLU A 376 -1.82 4.83 -2.60
C GLU A 376 -2.21 5.29 -4.02
N LEU A 377 -1.68 4.61 -5.03
CA LEU A 377 -2.02 4.91 -6.43
C LEU A 377 -3.48 4.57 -6.74
N LEU A 378 -3.99 3.43 -6.27
CA LEU A 378 -5.40 3.08 -6.46
C LEU A 378 -6.34 4.11 -5.84
N LEU A 379 -6.07 4.54 -4.61
CA LEU A 379 -6.85 5.56 -3.92
C LEU A 379 -6.88 6.88 -4.73
N ARG A 380 -5.73 7.33 -5.21
CA ARG A 380 -5.60 8.55 -6.02
C ARG A 380 -6.22 8.41 -7.42
N THR A 381 -6.11 7.21 -8.01
CA THR A 381 -6.76 6.92 -9.29
C THR A 381 -8.28 6.99 -9.19
N ILE A 382 -8.86 6.42 -8.12
CA ILE A 382 -10.30 6.54 -7.87
C ILE A 382 -10.71 8.00 -7.75
N ALA A 383 -9.97 8.79 -6.97
CA ALA A 383 -10.21 10.22 -6.83
C ALA A 383 -10.18 10.93 -8.20
N ARG A 384 -9.16 10.67 -9.02
CA ARG A 384 -9.00 11.22 -10.36
C ARG A 384 -10.16 10.87 -11.28
N GLU A 385 -10.53 9.59 -11.33
CA GLU A 385 -11.61 9.09 -12.18
C GLU A 385 -13.00 9.64 -11.79
N LYS A 386 -13.20 9.92 -10.49
CA LYS A 386 -14.48 10.43 -9.97
C LYS A 386 -14.58 11.95 -9.97
N THR A 387 -13.49 12.68 -9.77
CA THR A 387 -13.53 14.13 -9.54
C THR A 387 -12.63 14.95 -10.50
N GLY A 388 -11.79 14.28 -11.28
CA GLY A 388 -10.76 14.94 -12.10
C GLY A 388 -9.51 15.35 -11.32
N ILE A 389 -9.43 15.09 -10.01
CA ILE A 389 -8.30 15.44 -9.14
C ILE A 389 -7.82 14.20 -8.40
N GLY A 390 -6.62 13.72 -8.70
CA GLY A 390 -6.03 12.51 -8.11
C GLY A 390 -5.42 12.73 -6.72
N SER A 391 -6.16 13.36 -5.80
CA SER A 391 -5.67 13.67 -4.45
C SER A 391 -5.98 12.53 -3.48
N SER A 392 -5.04 12.25 -2.58
CA SER A 392 -5.21 11.27 -1.50
C SER A 392 -6.40 11.65 -0.59
N GLU A 393 -6.51 12.93 -0.20
CA GLU A 393 -7.59 13.45 0.65
C GLU A 393 -8.97 13.23 0.03
N ILE A 394 -9.11 13.49 -1.28
CA ILE A 394 -10.35 13.23 -2.02
C ILE A 394 -10.65 11.72 -2.06
N GLY A 395 -9.63 10.90 -2.32
CA GLY A 395 -9.78 9.45 -2.34
C GLY A 395 -10.29 8.89 -1.01
N LEU A 396 -9.70 9.32 0.10
CA LEU A 396 -10.12 8.96 1.47
C LEU A 396 -11.55 9.41 1.77
N LYS A 397 -11.92 10.62 1.33
CA LYS A 397 -13.30 11.11 1.52
C LYS A 397 -14.31 10.26 0.75
N LEU A 398 -14.00 9.89 -0.50
CA LEU A 398 -14.85 9.02 -1.30
C LEU A 398 -14.94 7.59 -0.71
N GLU A 399 -13.83 7.08 -0.17
CA GLU A 399 -13.79 5.80 0.53
C GLU A 399 -14.65 5.81 1.80
N GLN A 400 -14.57 6.88 2.59
CA GLN A 400 -15.43 7.07 3.76
C GLN A 400 -16.92 7.09 3.38
N ASP A 401 -17.28 7.82 2.30
CA ASP A 401 -18.67 7.87 1.83
C ASP A 401 -19.14 6.50 1.30
N PHE A 402 -18.24 5.74 0.68
CA PHE A 402 -18.50 4.35 0.30
C PHE A 402 -18.77 3.48 1.54
N LEU A 403 -17.94 3.54 2.59
CA LEU A 403 -18.13 2.78 3.82
C LEU A 403 -19.45 3.14 4.51
N LYS A 404 -19.82 4.41 4.55
CA LYS A 404 -21.16 4.84 5.04
C LYS A 404 -22.30 4.21 4.24
N SER A 405 -22.15 4.04 2.94
CA SER A 405 -23.15 3.37 2.11
C SER A 405 -23.30 1.88 2.43
N LEU A 406 -22.30 1.26 3.05
CA LEU A 406 -22.33 -0.11 3.55
C LEU A 406 -22.92 -0.24 4.96
N GLY A 407 -23.31 0.88 5.58
CA GLY A 407 -23.85 0.92 6.95
C GLY A 407 -22.79 1.08 8.03
N VAL A 408 -21.56 1.40 7.69
CA VAL A 408 -20.53 1.78 8.67
C VAL A 408 -20.91 3.13 9.28
N THR A 409 -20.92 3.20 10.60
CA THR A 409 -21.28 4.43 11.32
C THR A 409 -20.19 5.48 11.14
N ASP A 410 -20.61 6.74 11.02
CA ASP A 410 -19.67 7.87 10.94
C ASP A 410 -18.80 7.91 12.21
N GLY A 411 -17.48 7.84 12.00
CA GLY A 411 -16.51 7.79 13.07
C GLY A 411 -16.05 6.38 13.48
N ASP A 412 -16.58 5.30 12.91
CA ASP A 412 -16.05 3.94 13.16
C ASP A 412 -14.78 3.63 12.36
N ASP A 413 -14.39 4.52 11.46
CA ASP A 413 -13.14 4.51 10.71
C ASP A 413 -12.55 5.91 10.60
N VAL A 414 -11.23 6.00 10.68
CA VAL A 414 -10.43 7.19 10.40
C VAL A 414 -9.23 6.72 9.59
N LEU A 415 -9.32 6.78 8.27
CA LEU A 415 -8.21 6.44 7.38
C LEU A 415 -7.50 7.72 6.94
N THR A 416 -6.18 7.70 6.95
CA THR A 416 -5.29 8.82 6.59
C THR A 416 -4.38 8.50 5.42
N ASP A 417 -4.32 7.21 5.04
CA ASP A 417 -3.67 6.72 3.83
C ASP A 417 -4.38 5.46 3.30
N GLY A 418 -4.07 5.05 2.09
CA GLY A 418 -4.63 3.84 1.47
C GLY A 418 -3.86 2.57 1.82
N SER A 419 -2.65 2.68 2.34
CA SER A 419 -1.73 1.57 2.55
C SER A 419 -1.72 1.02 3.98
N GLY A 420 -2.07 1.86 4.95
CA GLY A 420 -1.97 1.54 6.37
C GLY A 420 -0.55 1.70 6.94
N LEU A 421 0.35 2.41 6.25
CA LEU A 421 1.66 2.74 6.77
C LEU A 421 1.57 3.84 7.84
N SER A 422 0.61 4.76 7.69
CA SER A 422 0.32 5.78 8.69
C SER A 422 -0.19 5.17 10.00
N THR A 423 0.44 5.54 11.11
CA THR A 423 -0.03 5.16 12.46
C THR A 423 -1.28 5.93 12.90
N ASN A 424 -1.72 6.92 12.11
CA ASN A 424 -2.93 7.69 12.38
C ASN A 424 -4.23 6.99 11.92
N ASN A 425 -4.12 5.89 11.19
CA ASN A 425 -5.27 5.09 10.78
C ASN A 425 -5.91 4.40 12.00
N LEU A 426 -7.21 4.51 12.11
CA LEU A 426 -8.02 3.86 13.16
C LEU A 426 -9.24 3.20 12.52
N VAL A 427 -9.44 1.91 12.81
CA VAL A 427 -10.62 1.14 12.36
C VAL A 427 -11.10 0.23 13.47
N THR A 428 -12.36 -0.21 13.37
CA THR A 428 -12.88 -1.23 14.28
C THR A 428 -12.85 -2.63 13.62
N PRO A 429 -12.73 -3.73 14.36
CA PRO A 429 -12.92 -5.07 13.82
C PRO A 429 -14.25 -5.21 13.07
N ARG A 430 -15.32 -4.55 13.54
CA ARG A 430 -16.64 -4.58 12.92
C ARG A 430 -16.65 -3.92 11.55
N THR A 431 -16.00 -2.78 11.39
CA THR A 431 -15.87 -2.12 10.08
C THR A 431 -15.19 -3.02 9.06
N VAL A 432 -14.10 -3.70 9.46
CA VAL A 432 -13.38 -4.63 8.57
C VAL A 432 -14.28 -5.83 8.18
N VAL A 433 -14.96 -6.44 9.13
CA VAL A 433 -15.87 -7.58 8.84
C VAL A 433 -17.04 -7.14 7.95
N THR A 434 -17.63 -5.96 8.19
CA THR A 434 -18.68 -5.40 7.32
C THR A 434 -18.19 -5.23 5.88
N LEU A 435 -17.00 -4.68 5.70
CA LEU A 435 -16.38 -4.52 4.38
C LEU A 435 -16.15 -5.87 3.68
N LEU A 436 -15.59 -6.84 4.39
CA LEU A 436 -15.33 -8.18 3.85
C LEU A 436 -16.62 -8.94 3.50
N GLN A 437 -17.67 -8.79 4.31
CA GLN A 437 -18.99 -9.34 3.99
C GLN A 437 -19.57 -8.70 2.74
N TYR A 438 -19.49 -7.39 2.60
CA TYR A 438 -19.87 -6.73 1.35
C TYR A 438 -19.11 -7.33 0.16
N ALA A 439 -17.78 -7.41 0.27
CA ALA A 439 -16.91 -7.84 -0.83
C ALA A 439 -17.25 -9.25 -1.33
N ILE A 440 -17.44 -10.22 -0.43
CA ILE A 440 -17.68 -11.62 -0.83
C ILE A 440 -19.03 -11.80 -1.55
N HIS A 441 -20.00 -10.95 -1.29
CA HIS A 441 -21.32 -10.99 -1.94
C HIS A 441 -21.37 -10.28 -3.29
N GLN A 442 -20.25 -9.66 -3.72
CA GLN A 442 -20.17 -9.06 -5.06
C GLN A 442 -19.89 -10.12 -6.12
N PRO A 443 -20.24 -9.90 -7.40
CA PRO A 443 -19.92 -10.82 -8.48
C PRO A 443 -18.42 -11.14 -8.59
N TRP A 444 -17.56 -10.23 -8.17
CA TRP A 444 -16.10 -10.36 -8.12
C TRP A 444 -15.56 -10.84 -6.76
N GLY A 445 -16.44 -11.17 -5.81
CA GLY A 445 -16.06 -11.58 -4.46
C GLY A 445 -15.10 -12.77 -4.40
N PRO A 446 -15.36 -13.87 -5.12
CA PRO A 446 -14.42 -14.99 -5.19
C PRO A 446 -13.05 -14.60 -5.77
N ASP A 447 -13.01 -13.72 -6.76
CA ASP A 447 -11.77 -13.22 -7.36
C ASP A 447 -11.00 -12.35 -6.36
N PHE A 448 -11.69 -11.47 -5.63
CA PHE A 448 -11.09 -10.68 -4.55
C PHE A 448 -10.51 -11.58 -3.46
N MET A 449 -11.27 -12.57 -2.99
CA MET A 449 -10.80 -13.52 -1.98
C MET A 449 -9.51 -14.23 -2.44
N ALA A 450 -9.42 -14.60 -3.72
CA ALA A 450 -8.23 -15.22 -4.31
C ALA A 450 -7.02 -14.27 -4.40
N THR A 451 -7.20 -12.96 -4.24
CA THR A 451 -6.08 -12.00 -4.15
C THR A 451 -5.40 -12.02 -2.78
N LEU A 452 -6.07 -12.52 -1.74
CA LEU A 452 -5.53 -12.53 -0.37
C LEU A 452 -4.46 -13.61 -0.21
N PRO A 453 -3.43 -13.40 0.65
CA PRO A 453 -2.48 -14.43 1.06
C PRO A 453 -3.17 -15.67 1.61
N ILE A 454 -2.62 -16.85 1.31
CA ILE A 454 -3.14 -18.15 1.76
C ILE A 454 -2.20 -18.74 2.81
N ALA A 455 -2.74 -19.06 4.00
CA ALA A 455 -1.97 -19.61 5.10
C ALA A 455 -1.18 -20.87 4.70
N GLY A 456 0.13 -20.86 4.95
CA GLY A 456 1.06 -21.96 4.66
C GLY A 456 1.32 -22.18 3.16
N VAL A 457 0.86 -21.29 2.26
CA VAL A 457 0.92 -21.50 0.80
C VAL A 457 1.60 -20.36 0.07
N ASP A 458 1.14 -19.11 0.25
CA ASP A 458 1.63 -17.97 -0.54
C ASP A 458 1.58 -16.63 0.19
N GLY A 459 2.17 -15.62 -0.46
CA GLY A 459 2.16 -14.24 -0.02
C GLY A 459 2.76 -14.06 1.38
N THR A 460 2.25 -13.09 2.14
CA THR A 460 2.73 -12.81 3.51
C THR A 460 2.34 -13.87 4.53
N LEU A 461 1.60 -14.91 4.12
CA LEU A 461 1.24 -16.06 4.95
C LEU A 461 1.96 -17.36 4.53
N GLU A 462 2.89 -17.33 3.56
CA GLU A 462 3.55 -18.55 3.02
C GLU A 462 4.17 -19.42 4.11
N ASP A 463 4.78 -18.82 5.13
CA ASP A 463 5.45 -19.53 6.23
C ASP A 463 4.64 -19.53 7.53
N ARG A 464 3.47 -18.88 7.56
CA ARG A 464 2.58 -18.84 8.73
C ARG A 464 1.54 -19.96 8.64
N LEU A 465 1.25 -20.61 9.78
CA LEU A 465 0.31 -21.74 9.88
C LEU A 465 0.68 -22.93 8.98
N LYS A 466 1.89 -22.98 8.45
CA LYS A 466 2.39 -24.06 7.59
C LYS A 466 2.47 -25.37 8.33
N GLY A 467 1.91 -26.43 7.75
CA GLY A 467 1.89 -27.76 8.37
C GLY A 467 0.91 -27.91 9.54
N THR A 468 0.06 -26.91 9.81
CA THR A 468 -1.05 -26.99 10.76
C THR A 468 -2.34 -27.37 10.04
N PRO A 469 -3.42 -27.76 10.76
CA PRO A 469 -4.74 -27.97 10.16
C PRO A 469 -5.34 -26.74 9.46
N ALA A 470 -4.89 -25.54 9.78
CA ALA A 470 -5.34 -24.29 9.17
C ALA A 470 -4.64 -23.95 7.84
N SER A 471 -3.59 -24.71 7.48
CA SER A 471 -2.87 -24.52 6.21
C SER A 471 -3.80 -24.69 5.01
N GLY A 472 -3.83 -23.70 4.11
CA GLY A 472 -4.72 -23.67 2.94
C GLY A 472 -6.17 -23.27 3.24
N LEU A 473 -6.60 -23.20 4.51
CA LEU A 473 -7.98 -22.93 4.90
C LEU A 473 -8.25 -21.46 5.27
N ILE A 474 -7.20 -20.63 5.34
CA ILE A 474 -7.32 -19.21 5.67
C ILE A 474 -6.78 -18.38 4.50
N GLN A 475 -7.59 -17.44 4.02
CA GLN A 475 -7.24 -16.42 3.03
C GLN A 475 -7.38 -15.05 3.68
N ALA A 476 -6.25 -14.42 4.04
CA ALA A 476 -6.31 -13.23 4.88
C ALA A 476 -5.18 -12.24 4.59
N LYS A 477 -5.47 -10.97 4.79
CA LYS A 477 -4.50 -9.90 4.75
C LYS A 477 -3.82 -9.76 6.10
N THR A 478 -2.50 -9.71 6.10
CA THR A 478 -1.70 -9.39 7.27
C THR A 478 -1.54 -7.89 7.45
N GLY A 479 -1.37 -7.43 8.68
CA GLY A 479 -0.94 -6.09 9.02
C GLY A 479 0.23 -6.14 10.01
N GLY A 480 1.20 -5.25 9.86
CA GLY A 480 2.34 -5.16 10.76
C GLY A 480 2.97 -3.77 10.74
N LEU A 481 3.08 -3.15 11.92
CA LEU A 481 3.89 -1.98 12.23
C LEU A 481 4.59 -2.25 13.57
N GLU A 482 5.41 -1.33 14.01
CA GLU A 482 5.97 -1.43 15.37
C GLU A 482 4.82 -1.45 16.40
N HIS A 483 4.80 -2.47 17.26
CA HIS A 483 3.77 -2.69 18.29
C HIS A 483 2.34 -2.97 17.76
N VAL A 484 2.16 -3.23 16.48
CA VAL A 484 0.85 -3.42 15.84
C VAL A 484 0.88 -4.65 14.94
N HIS A 485 -0.09 -5.58 15.14
CA HIS A 485 -0.25 -6.75 14.28
C HIS A 485 -1.72 -6.98 13.98
N ALA A 486 -2.01 -7.45 12.77
CA ALA A 486 -3.37 -7.72 12.34
C ALA A 486 -3.45 -8.92 11.39
N LEU A 487 -4.62 -9.58 11.39
CA LEU A 487 -4.98 -10.60 10.42
C LEU A 487 -6.50 -10.53 10.19
N SER A 488 -6.93 -10.27 8.96
CA SER A 488 -8.36 -10.20 8.62
C SER A 488 -8.63 -10.81 7.25
N GLY A 489 -9.74 -11.53 7.11
CA GLY A 489 -10.09 -12.21 5.88
C GLY A 489 -11.16 -13.28 6.07
N TYR A 490 -10.98 -14.38 5.36
CA TYR A 490 -11.91 -15.50 5.32
C TYR A 490 -11.23 -16.79 5.78
N ALA A 491 -12.02 -17.68 6.37
CA ALA A 491 -11.57 -19.00 6.74
C ALA A 491 -12.64 -20.07 6.40
N THR A 492 -12.18 -21.26 6.09
CA THR A 492 -13.03 -22.46 6.05
C THR A 492 -12.68 -23.32 7.25
N THR A 493 -13.68 -23.72 8.05
CA THR A 493 -13.42 -24.61 9.19
C THR A 493 -13.24 -26.04 8.75
N LEU A 494 -12.70 -26.90 9.62
CA LEU A 494 -12.62 -28.35 9.37
C LEU A 494 -14.01 -28.98 9.21
N GLY A 495 -15.05 -28.36 9.76
CA GLY A 495 -16.47 -28.75 9.60
C GLY A 495 -17.09 -28.28 8.27
N GLY A 496 -16.37 -27.48 7.46
CA GLY A 496 -16.85 -26.96 6.18
C GLY A 496 -17.59 -25.64 6.26
N GLU A 497 -17.60 -24.98 7.42
CA GLU A 497 -18.22 -23.66 7.60
C GLU A 497 -17.36 -22.54 7.02
N TYR A 498 -18.00 -21.53 6.48
CA TYR A 498 -17.35 -20.34 5.95
C TYR A 498 -17.43 -19.19 6.93
N LEU A 499 -16.28 -18.67 7.31
CA LEU A 499 -16.15 -17.57 8.27
C LEU A 499 -15.54 -16.33 7.62
N VAL A 500 -15.91 -15.17 8.16
CA VAL A 500 -15.24 -13.88 7.96
C VAL A 500 -14.74 -13.41 9.32
N PHE A 501 -13.52 -12.88 9.36
CA PHE A 501 -12.91 -12.50 10.64
C PHE A 501 -11.99 -11.30 10.55
N SER A 502 -11.79 -10.65 11.70
CA SER A 502 -10.79 -9.62 11.92
C SER A 502 -10.18 -9.79 13.30
N ILE A 503 -8.84 -9.82 13.37
CA ILE A 503 -8.04 -9.92 14.59
C ILE A 503 -7.02 -8.80 14.59
N PHE A 504 -7.04 -7.97 15.62
CA PHE A 504 -6.07 -6.89 15.86
C PHE A 504 -5.35 -7.06 17.18
N VAL A 505 -4.08 -6.71 17.19
CA VAL A 505 -3.24 -6.56 18.39
C VAL A 505 -2.53 -5.23 18.31
N ASN A 506 -2.80 -4.34 19.25
CA ASN A 506 -2.09 -3.08 19.39
C ASN A 506 -1.37 -3.02 20.73
N ASN A 507 -0.37 -2.14 20.83
CA ASN A 507 0.43 -1.95 22.04
C ASN A 507 1.18 -3.22 22.50
N ASP A 508 1.55 -4.11 21.55
CA ASP A 508 2.40 -5.26 21.86
C ASP A 508 3.80 -4.79 22.25
N PRO A 509 4.28 -5.07 23.48
CA PRO A 509 5.58 -4.59 23.95
C PRO A 509 6.77 -5.37 23.36
N GLN A 510 6.53 -6.43 22.60
CA GLN A 510 7.55 -7.34 22.08
C GLN A 510 7.84 -7.08 20.59
N LYS A 511 8.89 -7.71 20.06
CA LYS A 511 9.30 -7.57 18.66
C LYS A 511 8.37 -8.35 17.68
N GLY A 512 7.07 -8.43 17.96
CA GLY A 512 6.02 -8.96 17.08
C GLY A 512 5.94 -10.47 16.97
N ARG A 513 6.97 -11.24 17.30
CA ARG A 513 6.97 -12.72 17.12
C ARG A 513 5.90 -13.41 17.96
N ASP A 514 5.77 -13.01 19.22
CA ASP A 514 4.82 -13.65 20.14
C ASP A 514 3.39 -13.22 19.84
N ALA A 515 3.16 -11.96 19.46
CA ALA A 515 1.83 -11.50 19.01
C ALA A 515 1.39 -12.21 17.73
N ILE A 516 2.29 -12.39 16.76
CA ILE A 516 2.01 -13.14 15.53
C ILE A 516 1.67 -14.59 15.85
N ALA A 517 2.42 -15.24 16.76
CA ALA A 517 2.13 -16.61 17.19
C ALA A 517 0.78 -16.71 17.90
N ALA A 518 0.41 -15.72 18.72
CA ALA A 518 -0.90 -15.66 19.37
C ALA A 518 -2.04 -15.49 18.34
N ILE A 519 -1.88 -14.60 17.34
CA ILE A 519 -2.84 -14.46 16.23
C ILE A 519 -2.99 -15.80 15.49
N ASP A 520 -1.88 -16.49 15.19
CA ASP A 520 -1.91 -17.77 14.50
C ASP A 520 -2.60 -18.86 15.33
N ALA A 521 -2.38 -18.88 16.64
CA ALA A 521 -3.06 -19.81 17.55
C ALA A 521 -4.58 -19.56 17.60
N ILE A 522 -5.01 -18.29 17.61
CA ILE A 522 -6.43 -17.91 17.55
C ILE A 522 -7.03 -18.33 16.19
N ALA A 523 -6.35 -18.04 15.09
CA ALA A 523 -6.79 -18.40 13.76
C ALA A 523 -6.89 -19.91 13.55
N GLN A 524 -5.95 -20.68 14.08
CA GLN A 524 -6.00 -22.14 14.08
C GLN A 524 -7.17 -22.66 14.93
N ALA A 525 -7.34 -22.12 16.14
CA ALA A 525 -8.45 -22.50 17.02
C ALA A 525 -9.81 -22.25 16.35
N MET A 526 -9.97 -21.16 15.62
CA MET A 526 -11.18 -20.85 14.84
C MET A 526 -11.47 -21.92 13.80
N VAL A 527 -10.47 -22.34 13.02
CA VAL A 527 -10.61 -23.39 11.99
C VAL A 527 -10.97 -24.75 12.61
N GLU A 528 -10.38 -25.09 13.76
CA GLU A 528 -10.54 -26.40 14.40
C GLU A 528 -11.81 -26.55 15.25
N THR A 529 -12.37 -25.48 15.79
CA THR A 529 -13.38 -25.58 16.86
C THR A 529 -14.75 -25.09 16.47
N VAL A 530 -14.88 -24.32 15.40
CA VAL A 530 -16.18 -23.79 14.95
C VAL A 530 -16.83 -24.78 14.01
N ASP A 531 -17.90 -25.42 14.49
CA ASP A 531 -18.75 -26.35 13.74
C ASP A 531 -20.20 -25.89 13.85
N PHE A 532 -20.83 -25.59 12.73
CA PHE A 532 -22.28 -25.39 12.73
C PHE A 532 -22.97 -26.76 12.70
N PRO A 533 -23.99 -27.00 13.54
CA PRO A 533 -24.75 -28.24 13.43
C PRO A 533 -25.42 -28.29 12.04
N ASP A 534 -25.29 -29.46 11.39
CA ASP A 534 -25.83 -29.73 10.05
C ASP A 534 -27.25 -29.16 9.86
N ASN A 535 -27.37 -28.12 9.03
CA ASN A 535 -28.65 -27.70 8.45
C ASN A 535 -29.03 -28.55 7.21
N HIS A 536 -28.40 -29.71 7.04
CA HIS A 536 -28.71 -30.69 6.01
C HIS A 536 -29.51 -31.88 6.61
N LYS A 537 -30.78 -31.61 6.92
CA LYS A 537 -31.79 -32.66 6.97
C LYS A 537 -33.07 -32.18 6.30
#